data_124c5f4928ced9fa83df036f8b0fd661
#
_entry.id   124c5f4928ced9fa83df036f8b0fd661
#
_cell.length_a   1.000
_cell.length_b   1.000
_cell.length_c   1.000
_cell.angle_alpha   90.00
_cell.angle_beta   90.00
_cell.angle_gamma   90.00
#
_symmetry.space_group_name_H-M   'P 1'
#
loop_
_entity.id
_entity.type
_entity.pdbx_description
1 polymer ?
#
loop_
_entity_poly.entity_id
_entity_poly.type
_entity_poly.pdbx_seq_one_letter_code
_entity_poly.pdbx_strand_id
1 'polypeptide(L)'
;MVYGGGSKGLMGVVADAALEGGTSVTGVITEKLHDVEVGHTQLTHLEVVSTMHERKSRMASLSDAIISLPGGVGTWEEFFEALAWNQLGIYSKPIALYDVEGYYSKLYEFTEFSVQKGFLPESTFEELFISDSLDEIFDFIHTFKKRNTSDWFKRLGRK
;
A
#
# COMPACT_ATOMS: atom_id res chain seq x y z
N MET A 1 9.07 -5.95 -7.53
CA MET A 1 8.02 -5.90 -6.47
C MET A 1 8.64 -5.60 -5.12
N VAL A 2 7.97 -4.85 -4.22
CA VAL A 2 8.40 -4.59 -2.83
C VAL A 2 7.29 -5.07 -1.88
N TYR A 3 7.65 -5.75 -0.78
CA TYR A 3 6.67 -6.27 0.18
C TYR A 3 7.31 -6.52 1.57
N GLY A 4 6.53 -7.01 2.53
CA GLY A 4 6.91 -7.19 3.93
C GLY A 4 7.93 -8.29 4.24
N GLY A 5 8.45 -9.02 3.25
CA GLY A 5 9.55 -9.96 3.41
C GLY A 5 9.23 -11.33 4.03
N GLY A 6 7.97 -11.59 4.40
CA GLY A 6 7.56 -12.88 4.97
C GLY A 6 7.34 -13.97 3.92
N SER A 7 7.58 -15.24 4.30
CA SER A 7 7.40 -16.41 3.41
C SER A 7 6.07 -17.13 3.60
N LYS A 8 5.25 -16.74 4.57
CA LYS A 8 4.00 -17.44 4.91
C LYS A 8 2.77 -16.78 4.30
N GLY A 9 1.76 -17.62 4.04
CA GLY A 9 0.45 -17.18 3.56
C GLY A 9 0.53 -16.49 2.19
N LEU A 10 -0.34 -15.52 1.96
CA LEU A 10 -0.43 -14.81 0.69
C LEU A 10 0.84 -14.03 0.34
N MET A 11 1.59 -13.56 1.35
CA MET A 11 2.87 -12.88 1.15
C MET A 11 3.88 -13.77 0.41
N GLY A 12 4.08 -15.01 0.87
CA GLY A 12 4.97 -15.97 0.22
C GLY A 12 4.50 -16.31 -1.19
N VAL A 13 3.21 -16.61 -1.36
CA VAL A 13 2.62 -16.98 -2.67
C VAL A 13 2.87 -15.89 -3.72
N VAL A 14 2.65 -14.63 -3.36
CA VAL A 14 2.84 -13.50 -4.29
C VAL A 14 4.33 -13.28 -4.60
N ALA A 15 5.20 -13.44 -3.60
CA ALA A 15 6.64 -13.31 -3.80
C ALA A 15 7.17 -14.42 -4.72
N ASP A 16 6.78 -15.67 -4.49
CA ASP A 16 7.15 -16.81 -5.33
C ASP A 16 6.69 -16.62 -6.76
N ALA A 17 5.41 -16.29 -6.97
CA ALA A 17 4.86 -16.04 -8.30
C ALA A 17 5.59 -14.91 -9.05
N ALA A 18 5.94 -13.83 -8.34
CA ALA A 18 6.71 -12.73 -8.94
C ALA A 18 8.13 -13.15 -9.35
N LEU A 19 8.81 -13.95 -8.52
CA LEU A 19 10.13 -14.51 -8.84
C LEU A 19 10.07 -15.47 -10.01
N GLU A 20 9.10 -16.38 -10.04
CA GLU A 20 8.84 -17.30 -11.15
C GLU A 20 8.56 -16.57 -12.47
N GLY A 21 7.87 -15.43 -12.39
CA GLY A 21 7.64 -14.51 -13.52
C GLY A 21 8.88 -13.68 -13.91
N GLY A 22 10.02 -13.89 -13.29
CA GLY A 22 11.28 -13.18 -13.60
C GLY A 22 11.36 -11.76 -13.02
N THR A 23 10.45 -11.39 -12.12
CA THR A 23 10.43 -10.06 -11.50
C THR A 23 11.37 -10.01 -10.29
N SER A 24 12.17 -8.95 -10.18
CA SER A 24 12.94 -8.70 -8.96
C SER A 24 12.02 -8.42 -7.76
N VAL A 25 12.26 -9.11 -6.65
CA VAL A 25 11.46 -8.98 -5.42
C VAL A 25 12.34 -8.53 -4.27
N THR A 26 11.96 -7.41 -3.64
CA THR A 26 12.60 -6.88 -2.43
C THR A 26 11.65 -7.05 -1.24
N GLY A 27 12.09 -7.78 -0.22
CA GLY A 27 11.44 -7.87 1.08
C GLY A 27 12.04 -6.88 2.06
N VAL A 28 11.22 -6.25 2.88
CA VAL A 28 11.69 -5.44 4.01
C VAL A 28 11.05 -5.96 5.29
N ILE A 29 11.86 -6.45 6.23
CA ILE A 29 11.39 -7.11 7.43
C ILE A 29 12.12 -6.57 8.67
N THR A 30 11.46 -6.57 9.82
CA THR A 30 12.17 -6.26 11.08
C THR A 30 12.85 -7.52 11.63
N GLU A 31 13.94 -7.34 12.39
CA GLU A 31 14.63 -8.44 13.08
C GLU A 31 13.64 -9.35 13.83
N LYS A 32 12.73 -8.75 14.60
CA LYS A 32 11.73 -9.48 15.37
C LYS A 32 10.76 -10.31 14.51
N LEU A 33 10.32 -9.78 13.38
CA LEU A 33 9.40 -10.49 12.46
C LEU A 33 10.13 -11.53 11.62
N HIS A 34 11.40 -11.29 11.30
CA HIS A 34 12.23 -12.25 10.58
C HIS A 34 12.26 -13.61 11.28
N ASP A 35 12.38 -13.61 12.61
CA ASP A 35 12.42 -14.83 13.40
C ASP A 35 11.05 -15.53 13.52
N VAL A 36 9.96 -14.76 13.50
CA VAL A 36 8.58 -15.26 13.69
C VAL A 36 7.92 -15.63 12.35
N GLU A 37 8.07 -14.79 11.34
CA GLU A 37 7.43 -14.97 10.02
C GLU A 37 8.26 -15.84 9.07
N VAL A 38 9.44 -16.26 9.51
CA VAL A 38 10.42 -16.93 8.68
C VAL A 38 10.68 -16.11 7.41
N GLY A 39 11.61 -15.18 7.46
CA GLY A 39 11.98 -14.34 6.31
C GLY A 39 12.16 -15.17 5.04
N HIS A 40 11.70 -14.68 3.94
CA HIS A 40 11.73 -15.40 2.67
C HIS A 40 13.17 -15.51 2.15
N THR A 41 13.70 -16.72 2.03
CA THR A 41 15.14 -16.98 1.75
C THR A 41 15.52 -16.89 0.27
N GLN A 42 14.56 -16.83 -0.65
CA GLN A 42 14.80 -16.86 -2.10
C GLN A 42 14.57 -15.50 -2.79
N LEU A 43 14.38 -14.43 -2.03
CA LEU A 43 14.17 -13.10 -2.58
C LEU A 43 15.41 -12.60 -3.33
N THR A 44 15.19 -11.72 -4.31
CA THR A 44 16.27 -10.99 -4.96
C THR A 44 17.04 -10.14 -3.94
N HIS A 45 16.29 -9.47 -3.05
CA HIS A 45 16.86 -8.69 -1.93
C HIS A 45 15.99 -8.84 -0.69
N LEU A 46 16.64 -9.00 0.48
CA LEU A 46 15.98 -8.94 1.79
C LEU A 46 16.70 -7.90 2.64
N GLU A 47 15.97 -6.85 3.01
CA GLU A 47 16.46 -5.82 3.93
C GLU A 47 15.90 -6.09 5.32
N VAL A 48 16.78 -6.28 6.31
CA VAL A 48 16.40 -6.42 7.71
C VAL A 48 16.61 -5.07 8.40
N VAL A 49 15.57 -4.56 9.04
CA VAL A 49 15.55 -3.25 9.69
C VAL A 49 15.19 -3.38 11.18
N SER A 50 15.47 -2.35 11.97
CA SER A 50 15.32 -2.42 13.42
C SER A 50 13.89 -2.17 13.91
N THR A 51 13.11 -1.34 13.22
CA THR A 51 11.80 -0.89 13.68
C THR A 51 10.71 -1.04 12.61
N MET A 52 9.44 -1.14 13.06
CA MET A 52 8.29 -1.11 12.13
C MET A 52 8.18 0.21 11.37
N HIS A 53 8.55 1.32 11.96
CA HIS A 53 8.57 2.63 11.31
C HIS A 53 9.57 2.66 10.15
N GLU A 54 10.77 2.17 10.39
CA GLU A 54 11.82 2.07 9.37
C GLU A 54 11.39 1.13 8.24
N ARG A 55 10.81 -0.05 8.58
CA ARG A 55 10.26 -1.00 7.60
C ARG A 55 9.27 -0.35 6.65
N LYS A 56 8.22 0.30 7.19
CA LYS A 56 7.17 0.93 6.39
C LYS A 56 7.70 2.10 5.56
N SER A 57 8.53 2.95 6.14
CA SER A 57 9.18 4.05 5.42
C SER A 57 10.06 3.53 4.28
N ARG A 58 10.79 2.44 4.51
CA ARG A 58 11.64 1.83 3.49
C ARG A 58 10.86 1.22 2.34
N MET A 59 9.81 0.43 2.65
CA MET A 59 8.89 -0.10 1.63
C MET A 59 8.27 1.02 0.79
N ALA A 60 7.78 2.07 1.46
CA ALA A 60 7.24 3.23 0.77
C ALA A 60 8.27 3.94 -0.11
N SER A 61 9.53 4.08 0.31
CA SER A 61 10.57 4.73 -0.49
C SER A 61 10.96 3.96 -1.76
N LEU A 62 10.82 2.64 -1.72
CA LEU A 62 11.17 1.73 -2.82
C LEU A 62 10.04 1.49 -3.82
N SER A 63 8.81 1.88 -3.50
CA SER A 63 7.63 1.63 -4.32
C SER A 63 7.15 2.87 -5.06
N ASP A 64 6.54 2.69 -6.23
CA ASP A 64 5.91 3.76 -7.03
C ASP A 64 4.38 3.78 -6.86
N ALA A 65 3.81 2.65 -6.46
CA ALA A 65 2.39 2.43 -6.22
C ALA A 65 2.18 1.48 -5.04
N ILE A 66 0.99 1.46 -4.49
CA ILE A 66 0.62 0.58 -3.39
C ILE A 66 -0.62 -0.22 -3.78
N ILE A 67 -0.53 -1.55 -3.73
CA ILE A 67 -1.65 -2.47 -3.97
C ILE A 67 -1.87 -3.29 -2.72
N SER A 68 -3.03 -3.16 -2.10
CA SER A 68 -3.43 -3.95 -0.94
C SER A 68 -4.19 -5.20 -1.39
N LEU A 69 -3.62 -6.37 -1.12
CA LEU A 69 -4.29 -7.66 -1.28
C LEU A 69 -5.19 -7.94 -0.07
N PRO A 70 -6.20 -8.84 -0.17
CA PRO A 70 -6.97 -9.26 0.98
C PRO A 70 -6.07 -9.68 2.15
N GLY A 71 -6.29 -9.07 3.32
CA GLY A 71 -5.41 -9.27 4.45
C GLY A 71 -6.02 -8.79 5.77
N GLY A 72 -5.31 -9.00 6.87
CA GLY A 72 -5.76 -8.65 8.22
C GLY A 72 -5.35 -7.25 8.65
N VAL A 73 -5.30 -7.08 9.98
CA VAL A 73 -5.04 -5.79 10.65
C VAL A 73 -3.74 -5.12 10.18
N GLY A 74 -2.67 -5.89 9.92
CA GLY A 74 -1.41 -5.34 9.42
C GLY A 74 -1.57 -4.70 8.04
N THR A 75 -2.32 -5.33 7.13
CA THR A 75 -2.62 -4.79 5.81
C THR A 75 -3.49 -3.54 5.90
N TRP A 76 -4.48 -3.52 6.79
CA TRP A 76 -5.32 -2.35 7.00
C TRP A 76 -4.51 -1.19 7.58
N GLU A 77 -3.63 -1.45 8.51
CA GLU A 77 -2.76 -0.43 9.11
C GLU A 77 -1.84 0.20 8.05
N GLU A 78 -1.17 -0.61 7.23
CA GLU A 78 -0.32 -0.13 6.14
C GLU A 78 -1.12 0.64 5.08
N PHE A 79 -2.33 0.18 4.74
CA PHE A 79 -3.23 0.88 3.83
C PHE A 79 -3.65 2.27 4.35
N PHE A 80 -4.11 2.35 5.60
CA PHE A 80 -4.52 3.63 6.18
C PHE A 80 -3.33 4.58 6.40
N GLU A 81 -2.16 4.06 6.74
CA GLU A 81 -0.94 4.88 6.80
C GLU A 81 -0.60 5.46 5.42
N ALA A 82 -0.65 4.65 4.37
CA ALA A 82 -0.42 5.10 3.00
C ALA A 82 -1.41 6.21 2.59
N LEU A 83 -2.69 6.01 2.88
CA LEU A 83 -3.73 6.99 2.61
C LEU A 83 -3.51 8.30 3.39
N ALA A 84 -3.14 8.20 4.66
CA ALA A 84 -2.82 9.37 5.49
C ALA A 84 -1.58 10.10 4.98
N TRP A 85 -0.56 9.42 4.53
CA TRP A 85 0.67 10.03 4.02
C TRP A 85 0.45 10.73 2.67
N ASN A 86 -0.40 10.17 1.79
CA ASN A 86 -0.88 10.88 0.60
C ASN A 86 -1.62 12.16 0.99
N GLN A 87 -2.57 12.08 1.92
CA GLN A 87 -3.33 13.24 2.39
C GLN A 87 -2.45 14.34 2.99
N LEU A 88 -1.41 13.95 3.73
CA LEU A 88 -0.43 14.87 4.33
C LEU A 88 0.62 15.38 3.33
N GLY A 89 0.65 14.82 2.12
CA GLY A 89 1.62 15.20 1.11
C GLY A 89 3.05 14.74 1.38
N ILE A 90 3.21 13.73 2.22
CA ILE A 90 4.52 13.11 2.46
C ILE A 90 5.00 12.43 1.17
N TYR A 91 4.07 11.80 0.45
CA TYR A 91 4.24 11.38 -0.94
C TYR A 91 2.91 11.51 -1.70
N SER A 92 2.92 11.26 -2.99
CA SER A 92 1.72 11.14 -3.81
C SER A 92 1.88 9.91 -4.68
N LYS A 93 1.23 8.82 -4.29
CA LYS A 93 1.29 7.51 -4.95
C LYS A 93 -0.11 6.98 -5.18
N PRO A 94 -0.37 6.30 -6.30
CA PRO A 94 -1.63 5.60 -6.50
C PRO A 94 -1.77 4.48 -5.45
N ILE A 95 -2.94 4.38 -4.84
CA ILE A 95 -3.29 3.34 -3.87
C ILE A 95 -4.46 2.55 -4.42
N ALA A 96 -4.30 1.24 -4.54
CA ALA A 96 -5.34 0.35 -5.02
C ALA A 96 -5.67 -0.75 -4.00
N LEU A 97 -6.95 -1.08 -3.93
CA LEU A 97 -7.48 -2.25 -3.23
C LEU A 97 -7.82 -3.32 -4.26
N TYR A 98 -7.16 -4.47 -4.20
CA TYR A 98 -7.51 -5.62 -5.05
C TYR A 98 -8.68 -6.37 -4.41
N ASP A 99 -9.88 -6.18 -4.96
CA ASP A 99 -11.17 -6.54 -4.35
C ASP A 99 -11.61 -7.97 -4.69
N VAL A 100 -10.77 -8.94 -4.43
CA VAL A 100 -11.10 -10.35 -4.64
C VAL A 100 -12.35 -10.71 -3.86
N GLU A 101 -13.38 -11.20 -4.58
CA GLU A 101 -14.68 -11.60 -4.02
C GLU A 101 -15.37 -10.49 -3.17
N GLY A 102 -15.12 -9.22 -3.46
CA GLY A 102 -15.72 -8.10 -2.74
C GLY A 102 -15.18 -7.88 -1.32
N TYR A 103 -13.97 -8.38 -1.03
CA TYR A 103 -13.36 -8.30 0.30
C TYR A 103 -13.24 -6.88 0.82
N TYR A 104 -12.91 -5.93 -0.05
CA TYR A 104 -12.72 -4.53 0.30
C TYR A 104 -13.92 -3.63 0.00
N SER A 105 -14.99 -4.14 -0.62
CA SER A 105 -16.15 -3.34 -1.00
C SER A 105 -16.72 -2.51 0.15
N LYS A 106 -16.89 -3.12 1.35
CA LYS A 106 -17.41 -2.40 2.53
C LYS A 106 -16.43 -1.35 3.08
N LEU A 107 -15.14 -1.59 2.97
CA LEU A 107 -14.12 -0.62 3.36
C LEU A 107 -14.15 0.58 2.41
N TYR A 108 -14.29 0.34 1.12
CA TYR A 108 -14.42 1.38 0.11
C TYR A 108 -15.69 2.21 0.31
N GLU A 109 -16.83 1.57 0.52
CA GLU A 109 -18.10 2.24 0.86
C GLU A 109 -17.96 3.11 2.13
N PHE A 110 -17.24 2.63 3.15
CA PHE A 110 -16.97 3.41 4.35
C PHE A 110 -16.10 4.64 4.07
N THR A 111 -15.09 4.52 3.22
CA THR A 111 -14.25 5.68 2.84
C THR A 111 -15.05 6.71 2.04
N GLU A 112 -15.91 6.28 1.11
CA GLU A 112 -16.84 7.15 0.40
C GLU A 112 -17.82 7.85 1.35
N PHE A 113 -18.41 7.11 2.28
CA PHE A 113 -19.26 7.69 3.32
C PHE A 113 -18.53 8.73 4.17
N SER A 114 -17.26 8.51 4.45
CA SER A 114 -16.42 9.45 5.19
C SER A 114 -16.20 10.77 4.42
N VAL A 115 -16.12 10.71 3.09
CA VAL A 115 -16.12 11.90 2.21
C VAL A 115 -17.44 12.65 2.32
N GLN A 116 -18.57 11.94 2.19
CA GLN A 116 -19.91 12.54 2.28
C GLN A 116 -20.16 13.21 3.64
N LYS A 117 -19.55 12.71 4.71
CA LYS A 117 -19.61 13.30 6.07
C LYS A 117 -18.56 14.38 6.32
N GLY A 118 -17.69 14.66 5.38
CA GLY A 118 -16.65 15.70 5.48
C GLY A 118 -15.42 15.33 6.33
N PHE A 119 -15.28 14.06 6.71
CA PHE A 119 -14.11 13.58 7.46
C PHE A 119 -12.93 13.23 6.56
N LEU A 120 -13.19 12.73 5.35
CA LEU A 120 -12.17 12.44 4.35
C LEU A 120 -12.26 13.48 3.22
N PRO A 121 -11.17 14.14 2.81
CA PRO A 121 -11.16 14.98 1.62
C PRO A 121 -11.45 14.18 0.35
N GLU A 122 -12.31 14.68 -0.52
CA GLU A 122 -12.58 14.07 -1.83
C GLU A 122 -11.29 13.83 -2.62
N SER A 123 -10.37 14.79 -2.55
CA SER A 123 -9.06 14.69 -3.17
C SER A 123 -8.23 13.49 -2.68
N THR A 124 -8.37 13.08 -1.43
CA THR A 124 -7.70 11.87 -0.91
C THR A 124 -8.39 10.61 -1.41
N PHE A 125 -9.73 10.64 -1.49
CA PHE A 125 -10.51 9.52 -1.99
C PHE A 125 -10.25 9.23 -3.48
N GLU A 126 -10.07 10.26 -4.30
CA GLU A 126 -9.74 10.11 -5.73
C GLU A 126 -8.34 9.48 -5.99
N GLU A 127 -7.48 9.40 -4.98
CA GLU A 127 -6.19 8.68 -5.06
C GLU A 127 -6.33 7.18 -4.72
N LEU A 128 -7.52 6.76 -4.27
CA LEU A 128 -7.87 5.38 -3.96
C LEU A 128 -8.65 4.75 -5.11
N PHE A 129 -8.22 3.60 -5.56
CA PHE A 129 -8.89 2.80 -6.58
C PHE A 129 -9.24 1.42 -6.04
N ILE A 130 -10.36 0.86 -6.49
CA ILE A 130 -10.78 -0.50 -6.15
C ILE A 130 -11.19 -1.24 -7.41
N SER A 131 -10.69 -2.45 -7.60
CA SER A 131 -11.11 -3.36 -8.68
C SER A 131 -10.74 -4.80 -8.34
N ASP A 132 -11.49 -5.74 -8.87
CA ASP A 132 -11.18 -7.17 -8.93
C ASP A 132 -10.34 -7.56 -10.16
N SER A 133 -10.02 -6.59 -11.01
CA SER A 133 -9.16 -6.74 -12.19
C SER A 133 -7.79 -6.12 -11.97
N LEU A 134 -6.73 -6.93 -12.06
CA LEU A 134 -5.35 -6.41 -12.01
C LEU A 134 -5.03 -5.50 -13.19
N ASP A 135 -5.59 -5.76 -14.38
CA ASP A 135 -5.38 -4.91 -15.55
C ASP A 135 -5.90 -3.49 -15.31
N GLU A 136 -7.10 -3.35 -14.75
CA GLU A 136 -7.67 -2.06 -14.37
C GLU A 136 -6.83 -1.35 -13.30
N ILE A 137 -6.31 -2.09 -12.32
CA ILE A 137 -5.43 -1.55 -11.28
C ILE A 137 -4.13 -1.01 -11.90
N PHE A 138 -3.52 -1.76 -12.83
CA PHE A 138 -2.31 -1.31 -13.51
C PHE A 138 -2.58 -0.13 -14.43
N ASP A 139 -3.70 -0.09 -15.14
CA ASP A 139 -4.11 1.07 -15.94
C ASP A 139 -4.30 2.32 -15.08
N PHE A 140 -4.93 2.18 -13.91
CA PHE A 140 -5.03 3.27 -12.94
C PHE A 140 -3.64 3.75 -12.50
N ILE A 141 -2.73 2.85 -12.14
CA ILE A 141 -1.37 3.18 -11.71
C ILE A 141 -0.61 3.93 -12.82
N HIS A 142 -0.68 3.46 -14.06
CA HIS A 142 0.02 4.07 -15.20
C HIS A 142 -0.53 5.45 -15.58
N THR A 143 -1.82 5.68 -15.38
CA THR A 143 -2.48 6.95 -15.70
C THR A 143 -2.51 7.94 -14.55
N PHE A 144 -2.08 7.51 -13.35
CA PHE A 144 -2.10 8.33 -12.14
C PHE A 144 -1.28 9.61 -12.29
N LYS A 145 -1.89 10.73 -11.98
CA LYS A 145 -1.22 12.04 -11.98
C LYS A 145 -0.99 12.51 -10.55
N LYS A 146 0.28 12.73 -10.21
CA LYS A 146 0.66 13.31 -8.92
C LYS A 146 -0.08 14.63 -8.69
N ARG A 147 -0.68 14.77 -7.52
CA ARG A 147 -1.34 16.01 -7.12
C ARG A 147 -0.39 16.99 -6.45
N ASN A 148 -0.76 18.25 -6.56
CA ASN A 148 -0.11 19.30 -5.79
C ASN A 148 -0.74 19.33 -4.39
N THR A 149 0.00 18.87 -3.39
CA THR A 149 -0.44 18.62 -2.00
C THR A 149 -0.83 19.88 -1.21
N SER A 150 -0.84 21.06 -1.88
CA SER A 150 -1.16 22.34 -1.24
C SER A 150 -2.61 22.44 -0.69
N ASP A 151 -3.53 21.56 -1.10
CA ASP A 151 -4.95 21.74 -0.77
C ASP A 151 -5.32 21.32 0.67
N TRP A 152 -4.62 20.34 1.24
CA TRP A 152 -4.82 19.99 2.65
C TRP A 152 -4.39 21.14 3.59
N PHE A 153 -3.22 21.72 3.35
CA PHE A 153 -2.71 22.83 4.15
C PHE A 153 -3.56 24.10 4.01
N LYS A 154 -4.15 24.35 2.83
CA LYS A 154 -5.11 25.46 2.63
C LYS A 154 -6.39 25.28 3.46
N ARG A 155 -6.92 24.04 3.58
CA ARG A 155 -8.08 23.73 4.43
C ARG A 155 -7.81 24.00 5.91
N LEU A 156 -6.58 23.83 6.38
CA LEU A 156 -6.17 24.14 7.75
C LEU A 156 -5.94 25.64 8.01
N GLY A 157 -6.26 26.51 7.03
CA GLY A 157 -6.11 27.96 7.16
C GLY A 157 -4.65 28.44 7.26
N ARG A 158 -3.69 27.61 6.89
CA ARG A 158 -2.28 28.00 6.79
C ARG A 158 -2.00 28.45 5.34
N LYS A 159 -1.65 29.74 5.21
CA LYS A 159 -1.15 30.33 3.96
C LYS A 159 0.24 29.81 3.65
#